data_22ee5183174ae1a0e2a0fb2c2473b062
#
_entry.id   22ee5183174ae1a0e2a0fb2c2473b062
#
_cell.length_a   1.000
_cell.length_b   1.000
_cell.length_c   1.000
_cell.angle_alpha   90.00
_cell.angle_beta   90.00
_cell.angle_gamma   90.00
#
_symmetry.space_group_name_H-M   'P 1'
#
loop_
_entity.id
_entity.type
_entity.pdbx_description
1 polymer ?
#
loop_
_entity_poly.entity_id
_entity_poly.type
_entity_poly.pdbx_seq_one_letter_code
_entity_poly.pdbx_strand_id
1 'polypeptide(L)'
;MRKHTIGLCFMLIFGFWTFLVMKCNLAITPNTSTEIGLSTLNLWFHSMTGVHLELYVITDWLGLVPVGVCLVFGFMGLYQLISRRSLLKVDHDLILLGIYYVIVIVCYVIFEMVPVNYRPILIEGRLEASYPSSTTLLVLCVMPTLIFQCRRRVHHFMVIHTIEGIAGLFSVMMVVCRLVSGVHWISDIVGACLLSYSLYSLYRAAVEYCDKKE
;
A
#
# COMPACT_ATOMS: atom_id res chain seq x y z
N MET A 1 -15.97 4.08 -17.67
CA MET A 1 -14.53 4.42 -17.78
C MET A 1 -13.71 3.14 -17.79
N ARG A 2 -12.71 3.03 -18.65
CA ARG A 2 -11.80 1.86 -18.65
C ARG A 2 -10.93 1.90 -17.39
N LYS A 3 -10.64 0.75 -16.77
CA LYS A 3 -9.90 0.69 -15.48
C LYS A 3 -8.51 1.34 -15.53
N HIS A 4 -7.83 1.29 -16.68
CA HIS A 4 -6.56 1.98 -16.87
C HIS A 4 -6.70 3.51 -16.74
N THR A 5 -7.79 4.10 -17.25
CA THR A 5 -8.05 5.54 -17.11
C THR A 5 -8.25 5.92 -15.64
N ILE A 6 -8.95 5.08 -14.87
CA ILE A 6 -9.12 5.28 -13.41
C ILE A 6 -7.77 5.25 -12.71
N GLY A 7 -6.95 4.23 -13.00
CA GLY A 7 -5.61 4.12 -12.41
C GLY A 7 -4.72 5.33 -12.72
N LEU A 8 -4.70 5.79 -13.97
CA LEU A 8 -3.96 6.98 -14.37
C LEU A 8 -4.48 8.26 -13.68
N CYS A 9 -5.80 8.43 -13.59
CA CYS A 9 -6.38 9.57 -12.86
C CYS A 9 -5.94 9.58 -11.39
N PHE A 10 -5.98 8.44 -10.71
CA PHE A 10 -5.52 8.35 -9.32
C PHE A 10 -4.01 8.55 -9.18
N MET A 11 -3.21 8.17 -10.18
CA MET A 11 -1.78 8.49 -10.20
C MET A 11 -1.54 10.00 -10.29
N LEU A 12 -2.30 10.71 -11.12
CA LEU A 12 -2.23 12.17 -11.23
C LEU A 12 -2.68 12.84 -9.93
N ILE A 13 -3.76 12.34 -9.30
CA ILE A 13 -4.24 12.83 -8.01
C ILE A 13 -3.17 12.59 -6.92
N PHE A 14 -2.53 11.41 -6.90
CA PHE A 14 -1.42 11.13 -5.99
C PHE A 14 -0.25 12.08 -6.20
N GLY A 15 0.16 12.32 -7.45
CA GLY A 15 1.23 13.28 -7.77
C GLY A 15 0.89 14.70 -7.31
N PHE A 16 -0.35 15.15 -7.55
CA PHE A 16 -0.83 16.45 -7.07
C PHE A 16 -0.88 16.51 -5.54
N TRP A 17 -1.35 15.45 -4.87
CA TRP A 17 -1.35 15.35 -3.41
C TRP A 17 0.07 15.43 -2.84
N THR A 18 1.01 14.69 -3.42
CA THR A 18 2.43 14.73 -3.03
C THR A 18 3.00 16.15 -3.20
N PHE A 19 2.67 16.82 -4.30
CA PHE A 19 3.08 18.22 -4.51
C PHE A 19 2.52 19.15 -3.42
N LEU A 20 1.24 19.00 -3.03
CA LEU A 20 0.64 19.76 -1.92
C LEU A 20 1.38 19.50 -0.59
N VAL A 21 1.67 18.23 -0.30
CA VAL A 21 2.43 17.85 0.90
C VAL A 21 3.83 18.47 0.91
N MET A 22 4.48 18.59 -0.24
CA MET A 22 5.84 19.17 -0.34
C MET A 22 5.89 20.70 -0.31
N LYS A 23 4.81 21.38 -0.69
CA LYS A 23 4.88 22.83 -1.00
C LYS A 23 3.85 23.68 -0.28
N CYS A 24 2.78 23.09 0.25
CA CYS A 24 1.69 23.86 0.83
C CYS A 24 1.67 23.78 2.35
N ASN A 25 1.45 24.94 3.00
CA ASN A 25 1.28 25.05 4.44
C ASN A 25 2.40 24.37 5.24
N LEU A 26 3.65 24.80 4.94
CA LEU A 26 4.86 24.28 5.57
C LEU A 26 5.02 24.83 6.98
N ALA A 27 5.41 23.98 7.93
CA ALA A 27 5.81 24.39 9.28
C ALA A 27 6.86 23.45 9.86
N ILE A 28 7.65 23.95 10.82
CA ILE A 28 8.61 23.13 11.56
C ILE A 28 7.90 22.44 12.72
N THR A 29 8.09 21.14 12.85
CA THR A 29 7.52 20.36 13.95
C THR A 29 8.28 20.61 15.26
N PRO A 30 7.59 20.79 16.39
CA PRO A 30 8.25 21.02 17.68
C PRO A 30 9.12 19.85 18.14
N ASN A 31 8.68 18.62 17.88
CA ASN A 31 9.30 17.41 18.45
C ASN A 31 10.53 16.93 17.66
N THR A 32 10.55 17.10 16.35
CA THR A 32 11.61 16.56 15.49
C THR A 32 12.41 17.65 14.78
N SER A 33 11.99 18.93 14.90
CA SER A 33 12.58 20.07 14.21
C SER A 33 12.67 19.90 12.68
N THR A 34 11.76 19.11 12.11
CA THR A 34 11.66 18.87 10.67
C THR A 34 10.53 19.66 10.06
N GLU A 35 10.68 20.02 8.79
CA GLU A 35 9.63 20.67 8.02
C GLU A 35 8.57 19.64 7.60
N ILE A 36 7.30 19.97 7.79
CA ILE A 36 6.16 19.18 7.32
C ILE A 36 5.24 20.04 6.46
N GLY A 37 4.69 19.42 5.41
CA GLY A 37 3.65 20.05 4.61
C GLY A 37 2.25 19.73 5.12
N LEU A 38 1.25 20.50 4.65
CA LEU A 38 -0.12 20.46 5.15
C LEU A 38 -0.19 20.52 6.69
N SER A 39 0.68 21.34 7.29
CA SER A 39 0.97 21.36 8.72
C SER A 39 -0.29 21.57 9.57
N THR A 40 -1.18 22.49 9.17
CA THR A 40 -2.43 22.73 9.89
C THR A 40 -3.29 21.47 10.01
N LEU A 41 -3.45 20.72 8.92
CA LEU A 41 -4.22 19.47 8.88
C LEU A 41 -3.51 18.38 9.69
N ASN A 42 -2.22 18.22 9.49
CA ASN A 42 -1.41 17.17 10.10
C ASN A 42 -1.31 17.36 11.62
N LEU A 43 -0.99 18.58 12.09
CA LEU A 43 -0.89 18.89 13.52
C LEU A 43 -2.26 18.83 14.22
N TRP A 44 -3.32 19.33 13.57
CA TRP A 44 -4.67 19.24 14.12
C TRP A 44 -5.06 17.79 14.35
N PHE A 45 -4.91 16.93 13.34
CA PHE A 45 -5.27 15.52 13.45
C PHE A 45 -4.42 14.80 14.50
N HIS A 46 -3.11 15.02 14.49
CA HIS A 46 -2.19 14.43 15.46
C HIS A 46 -2.49 14.87 16.91
N SER A 47 -2.92 16.12 17.11
CA SER A 47 -3.33 16.61 18.44
C SER A 47 -4.60 15.94 18.96
N MET A 48 -5.49 15.49 18.07
CA MET A 48 -6.71 14.77 18.44
C MET A 48 -6.47 13.29 18.75
N THR A 49 -5.59 12.63 18.00
CA THR A 49 -5.33 11.19 18.16
C THR A 49 -4.26 10.88 19.19
N GLY A 50 -3.29 11.77 19.36
CA GLY A 50 -2.13 11.51 20.21
C GLY A 50 -1.18 10.46 19.63
N VAL A 51 -0.41 9.79 20.51
CA VAL A 51 0.56 8.74 20.15
C VAL A 51 0.27 7.46 20.91
N HIS A 52 0.09 6.35 20.17
CA HIS A 52 -0.22 5.02 20.68
C HIS A 52 0.78 4.01 20.10
N LEU A 53 1.94 3.87 20.77
CA LEU A 53 3.03 3.00 20.27
C LEU A 53 2.63 1.52 20.24
N GLU A 54 1.71 1.08 21.10
CA GLU A 54 1.20 -0.29 21.08
C GLU A 54 0.52 -0.61 19.74
N LEU A 55 -0.30 0.32 19.22
CA LEU A 55 -0.94 0.16 17.90
C LEU A 55 0.10 0.15 16.78
N TYR A 56 1.16 0.95 16.92
CA TYR A 56 2.27 0.93 15.98
C TYR A 56 2.93 -0.45 15.94
N VAL A 57 3.34 -0.99 17.10
CA VAL A 57 4.01 -2.29 17.20
C VAL A 57 3.11 -3.42 16.69
N ILE A 58 1.83 -3.43 17.07
CA ILE A 58 0.86 -4.44 16.61
C ILE A 58 0.72 -4.40 15.09
N THR A 59 0.53 -3.20 14.52
CA THR A 59 0.37 -3.07 13.06
C THR A 59 1.65 -3.34 12.28
N ASP A 60 2.81 -3.15 12.90
CA ASP A 60 4.09 -3.49 12.29
C ASP A 60 4.24 -5.02 12.16
N TRP A 61 3.97 -5.77 13.24
CA TRP A 61 3.94 -7.23 13.19
C TRP A 61 2.86 -7.78 12.25
N LEU A 62 1.66 -7.21 12.27
CA LEU A 62 0.58 -7.59 11.35
C LEU A 62 0.93 -7.26 9.88
N GLY A 63 1.85 -6.36 9.64
CA GLY A 63 2.44 -6.10 8.32
C GLY A 63 3.13 -7.32 7.69
N LEU A 64 3.46 -8.35 8.48
CA LEU A 64 3.95 -9.64 7.96
C LEU A 64 2.87 -10.45 7.25
N VAL A 65 1.58 -10.23 7.52
CA VAL A 65 0.48 -10.94 6.85
C VAL A 65 0.50 -10.70 5.34
N PRO A 66 0.48 -9.45 4.83
CA PRO A 66 0.61 -9.22 3.40
C PRO A 66 1.94 -9.74 2.80
N VAL A 67 3.04 -9.73 3.56
CA VAL A 67 4.29 -10.36 3.12
C VAL A 67 4.09 -11.87 2.92
N GLY A 68 3.42 -12.54 3.85
CA GLY A 68 3.04 -13.96 3.70
C GLY A 68 2.19 -14.21 2.45
N VAL A 69 1.25 -13.33 2.14
CA VAL A 69 0.44 -13.41 0.90
C VAL A 69 1.34 -13.30 -0.34
N CYS A 70 2.27 -12.35 -0.36
CA CYS A 70 3.24 -12.22 -1.47
C CYS A 70 4.06 -13.51 -1.66
N LEU A 71 4.52 -14.12 -0.57
CA LEU A 71 5.27 -15.38 -0.61
C LEU A 71 4.43 -16.53 -1.18
N VAL A 72 3.16 -16.67 -0.77
CA VAL A 72 2.25 -17.70 -1.31
C VAL A 72 2.13 -17.59 -2.83
N PHE A 73 1.87 -16.40 -3.36
CA PHE A 73 1.78 -16.21 -4.81
C PHE A 73 3.13 -16.33 -5.51
N GLY A 74 4.22 -15.90 -4.85
CA GLY A 74 5.58 -16.11 -5.35
C GLY A 74 5.92 -17.59 -5.49
N PHE A 75 5.62 -18.41 -4.46
CA PHE A 75 5.78 -19.87 -4.54
C PHE A 75 4.89 -20.52 -5.57
N MET A 76 3.65 -20.04 -5.73
CA MET A 76 2.74 -20.55 -6.78
C MET A 76 3.32 -20.29 -8.19
N GLY A 77 3.82 -19.07 -8.44
CA GLY A 77 4.47 -18.73 -9.71
C GLY A 77 5.74 -19.55 -9.95
N LEU A 78 6.57 -19.71 -8.92
CA LEU A 78 7.79 -20.53 -8.98
C LEU A 78 7.47 -22.02 -9.25
N TYR A 79 6.48 -22.57 -8.58
CA TYR A 79 6.01 -23.94 -8.82
C TYR A 79 5.57 -24.12 -10.29
N GLN A 80 4.80 -23.20 -10.84
CA GLN A 80 4.40 -23.24 -12.23
C GLN A 80 5.59 -23.15 -13.19
N LEU A 81 6.55 -22.27 -12.89
CA LEU A 81 7.76 -22.12 -13.70
C LEU A 81 8.58 -23.42 -13.75
N ILE A 82 8.79 -24.05 -12.60
CA ILE A 82 9.56 -25.30 -12.50
C ILE A 82 8.82 -26.44 -13.21
N SER A 83 7.51 -26.59 -12.94
CA SER A 83 6.70 -27.67 -13.49
C SER A 83 6.51 -27.58 -15.00
N ARG A 84 6.30 -26.35 -15.52
CA ARG A 84 6.05 -26.10 -16.95
C ARG A 84 7.33 -25.82 -17.74
N ARG A 85 8.48 -25.63 -17.04
CA ARG A 85 9.81 -25.38 -17.61
C ARG A 85 9.90 -24.22 -18.61
N SER A 86 9.00 -23.24 -18.51
CA SER A 86 8.95 -22.09 -19.41
C SER A 86 8.20 -20.94 -18.74
N LEU A 87 8.80 -19.77 -18.73
CA LEU A 87 8.19 -18.54 -18.22
C LEU A 87 6.90 -18.18 -18.99
N LEU A 88 6.88 -18.42 -20.31
CA LEU A 88 5.73 -18.14 -21.17
C LEU A 88 4.52 -19.08 -20.90
N LYS A 89 4.72 -20.15 -20.14
CA LYS A 89 3.66 -21.07 -19.73
C LYS A 89 3.15 -20.81 -18.31
N VAL A 90 3.77 -19.89 -17.57
CA VAL A 90 3.25 -19.42 -16.27
C VAL A 90 2.01 -18.57 -16.54
N ASP A 91 1.00 -18.71 -15.67
CA ASP A 91 -0.23 -17.92 -15.81
C ASP A 91 0.12 -16.42 -15.84
N HIS A 92 -0.37 -15.72 -16.86
CA HIS A 92 -0.01 -14.32 -17.10
C HIS A 92 -0.38 -13.40 -15.93
N ASP A 93 -1.47 -13.72 -15.20
CA ASP A 93 -1.91 -12.95 -14.04
C ASP A 93 -0.94 -13.06 -12.85
N LEU A 94 -0.21 -14.21 -12.70
CA LEU A 94 0.84 -14.37 -11.70
C LEU A 94 2.13 -13.64 -12.10
N ILE A 95 2.47 -13.63 -13.40
CA ILE A 95 3.62 -12.85 -13.89
C ILE A 95 3.37 -11.36 -13.65
N LEU A 96 2.18 -10.88 -14.03
CA LEU A 96 1.80 -9.48 -13.81
C LEU A 96 1.72 -9.14 -12.32
N LEU A 97 1.32 -10.07 -11.46
CA LEU A 97 1.32 -9.89 -10.02
C LEU A 97 2.75 -9.73 -9.48
N GLY A 98 3.70 -10.54 -9.95
CA GLY A 98 5.10 -10.41 -9.59
C GLY A 98 5.67 -9.04 -10.01
N ILE A 99 5.42 -8.60 -11.24
CA ILE A 99 5.82 -7.27 -11.73
C ILE A 99 5.19 -6.16 -10.86
N TYR A 100 3.91 -6.30 -10.54
CA TYR A 100 3.20 -5.36 -9.67
C TYR A 100 3.85 -5.24 -8.29
N TYR A 101 4.19 -6.36 -7.64
CA TYR A 101 4.86 -6.33 -6.33
C TYR A 101 6.27 -5.72 -6.40
N VAL A 102 7.01 -5.97 -7.49
CA VAL A 102 8.29 -5.28 -7.72
C VAL A 102 8.09 -3.76 -7.82
N ILE A 103 7.07 -3.30 -8.54
CA ILE A 103 6.74 -1.86 -8.64
C ILE A 103 6.40 -1.29 -7.26
N VAL A 104 5.63 -1.99 -6.43
CA VAL A 104 5.30 -1.55 -5.06
C VAL A 104 6.55 -1.40 -4.21
N ILE A 105 7.48 -2.37 -4.28
CA ILE A 105 8.77 -2.32 -3.57
C ILE A 105 9.61 -1.14 -4.07
N VAL A 106 9.69 -0.92 -5.37
CA VAL A 106 10.43 0.20 -5.95
C VAL A 106 9.86 1.54 -5.48
N CYS A 107 8.52 1.69 -5.46
CA CYS A 107 7.87 2.88 -4.90
C CYS A 107 8.26 3.08 -3.44
N TYR A 108 8.20 2.03 -2.62
CA TYR A 108 8.62 2.09 -1.21
C TYR A 108 10.07 2.58 -1.09
N VAL A 109 11.01 1.96 -1.80
CA VAL A 109 12.43 2.32 -1.74
C VAL A 109 12.68 3.77 -2.17
N ILE A 110 11.99 4.24 -3.22
CA ILE A 110 12.13 5.63 -3.69
C ILE A 110 11.73 6.62 -2.58
N PHE A 111 10.59 6.42 -1.93
CA PHE A 111 10.11 7.32 -0.89
C PHE A 111 10.91 7.21 0.42
N GLU A 112 11.53 6.06 0.69
CA GLU A 112 12.46 5.93 1.80
C GLU A 112 13.78 6.67 1.54
N MET A 113 14.29 6.62 0.30
CA MET A 113 15.53 7.30 -0.09
C MET A 113 15.34 8.81 -0.30
N VAL A 114 14.15 9.25 -0.68
CA VAL A 114 13.81 10.66 -0.92
C VAL A 114 12.62 11.04 -0.03
N PRO A 115 12.86 11.30 1.27
CA PRO A 115 11.80 11.60 2.22
C PRO A 115 11.03 12.87 1.83
N VAL A 116 9.71 12.77 1.76
CA VAL A 116 8.79 13.91 1.55
C VAL A 116 8.41 14.53 2.89
N ASN A 117 8.08 13.68 3.88
CA ASN A 117 7.86 14.05 5.27
C ASN A 117 8.64 13.10 6.18
N TYR A 118 8.93 13.57 7.39
CA TYR A 118 9.44 12.75 8.48
C TYR A 118 8.35 12.48 9.51
N ARG A 119 8.53 11.42 10.31
CA ARG A 119 7.57 11.03 11.35
C ARG A 119 7.38 12.11 12.40
N PRO A 120 6.17 12.21 13.01
CA PRO A 120 5.89 13.17 14.10
C PRO A 120 6.71 12.93 15.37
N ILE A 121 7.24 11.72 15.53
CA ILE A 121 8.05 11.31 16.69
C ILE A 121 9.27 10.51 16.22
N LEU A 122 10.29 10.47 17.07
CA LEU A 122 11.45 9.61 16.85
C LEU A 122 11.08 8.15 17.18
N ILE A 123 11.45 7.24 16.31
CA ILE A 123 11.33 5.80 16.55
C ILE A 123 12.69 5.26 16.99
N GLU A 124 12.77 4.73 18.21
CA GLU A 124 14.03 4.27 18.80
C GLU A 124 15.15 5.33 18.75
N GLY A 125 14.76 6.59 18.90
CA GLY A 125 15.71 7.73 18.83
C GLY A 125 16.16 8.10 17.42
N ARG A 126 15.58 7.50 16.36
CA ARG A 126 15.91 7.78 14.95
C ARG A 126 14.81 8.56 14.26
N LEU A 127 15.22 9.45 13.39
CA LEU A 127 14.34 10.17 12.49
C LEU A 127 14.12 9.32 11.23
N GLU A 128 12.88 8.95 10.95
CA GLU A 128 12.53 8.10 9.83
C GLU A 128 11.61 8.81 8.84
N ALA A 129 11.71 8.44 7.56
CA ALA A 129 10.75 8.85 6.55
C ALA A 129 9.33 8.39 6.94
N SER A 130 8.31 9.20 6.60
CA SER A 130 6.93 8.85 6.94
C SER A 130 6.01 8.76 5.72
N TYR A 131 6.31 9.47 4.64
CA TYR A 131 5.43 9.59 3.47
C TYR A 131 5.90 8.73 2.30
N PRO A 132 4.98 8.01 1.63
CA PRO A 132 3.68 7.58 2.15
C PRO A 132 3.85 6.46 3.20
N SER A 133 2.83 6.23 4.05
CA SER A 133 2.91 5.16 5.06
C SER A 133 3.16 3.80 4.41
N SER A 134 4.32 3.21 4.66
CA SER A 134 4.79 1.95 4.06
C SER A 134 3.89 0.75 4.40
N THR A 135 3.50 0.61 5.66
CA THR A 135 2.59 -0.47 6.10
C THR A 135 1.21 -0.33 5.47
N THR A 136 0.66 0.91 5.41
CA THR A 136 -0.62 1.18 4.74
C THR A 136 -0.54 0.86 3.25
N LEU A 137 0.52 1.31 2.58
CA LEU A 137 0.76 1.03 1.16
C LEU A 137 0.82 -0.48 0.89
N LEU A 138 1.60 -1.22 1.68
CA LEU A 138 1.76 -2.67 1.55
C LEU A 138 0.42 -3.39 1.69
N VAL A 139 -0.34 -3.10 2.75
CA VAL A 139 -1.64 -3.73 3.00
C VAL A 139 -2.62 -3.45 1.87
N LEU A 140 -2.76 -2.18 1.47
CA LEU A 140 -3.72 -1.78 0.44
C LEU A 140 -3.29 -2.16 -0.97
N CYS A 141 -2.01 -2.46 -1.20
CA CYS A 141 -1.56 -3.06 -2.45
C CYS A 141 -1.80 -4.58 -2.48
N VAL A 142 -1.55 -5.29 -1.38
CA VAL A 142 -1.50 -6.75 -1.38
C VAL A 142 -2.86 -7.38 -1.10
N MET A 143 -3.62 -6.91 -0.10
CA MET A 143 -4.89 -7.54 0.26
C MET A 143 -5.95 -7.53 -0.86
N PRO A 144 -6.11 -6.46 -1.65
CA PRO A 144 -6.98 -6.50 -2.83
C PRO A 144 -6.52 -7.50 -3.91
N THR A 145 -5.20 -7.73 -4.06
CA THR A 145 -4.71 -8.75 -4.98
C THR A 145 -5.01 -10.15 -4.49
N LEU A 146 -4.96 -10.42 -3.17
CA LEU A 146 -5.40 -11.68 -2.59
C LEU A 146 -6.86 -11.97 -2.98
N ILE A 147 -7.76 -11.01 -2.76
CA ILE A 147 -9.17 -11.14 -3.13
C ILE A 147 -9.31 -11.41 -4.63
N PHE A 148 -8.62 -10.63 -5.47
CA PHE A 148 -8.69 -10.76 -6.93
C PHE A 148 -8.19 -12.13 -7.40
N GLN A 149 -7.07 -12.60 -6.87
CA GLN A 149 -6.49 -13.89 -7.23
C GLN A 149 -7.32 -15.07 -6.72
N CYS A 150 -7.90 -14.96 -5.53
CA CYS A 150 -8.81 -15.99 -5.00
C CYS A 150 -10.08 -16.10 -5.86
N ARG A 151 -10.68 -14.99 -6.29
CA ARG A 151 -11.84 -15.01 -7.20
C ARG A 151 -11.57 -15.73 -8.53
N ARG A 152 -10.34 -15.74 -8.99
CA ARG A 152 -9.95 -16.40 -10.25
C ARG A 152 -9.72 -17.91 -10.08
N ARG A 153 -9.38 -18.38 -8.86
CA ARG A 153 -8.93 -19.76 -8.61
C ARG A 153 -9.86 -20.58 -7.74
N VAL A 154 -10.61 -19.93 -6.88
CA VAL A 154 -11.55 -20.58 -5.95
C VAL A 154 -12.95 -20.47 -6.51
N HIS A 155 -13.65 -21.59 -6.61
CA HIS A 155 -15.02 -21.62 -7.14
C HIS A 155 -16.09 -21.75 -6.05
N HIS A 156 -15.66 -21.99 -4.80
CA HIS A 156 -16.59 -22.16 -3.68
C HIS A 156 -17.03 -20.79 -3.12
N PHE A 157 -18.31 -20.47 -3.30
CA PHE A 157 -18.91 -19.17 -2.96
C PHE A 157 -18.62 -18.71 -1.52
N MET A 158 -18.87 -19.60 -0.53
CA MET A 158 -18.65 -19.26 0.89
C MET A 158 -17.19 -18.92 1.20
N VAL A 159 -16.24 -19.67 0.61
CA VAL A 159 -14.81 -19.44 0.82
C VAL A 159 -14.39 -18.08 0.27
N ILE A 160 -14.86 -17.72 -0.92
CA ILE A 160 -14.53 -16.41 -1.52
C ILE A 160 -15.02 -15.27 -0.63
N HIS A 161 -16.30 -15.29 -0.23
CA HIS A 161 -16.85 -14.21 0.59
C HIS A 161 -16.23 -14.14 1.98
N THR A 162 -15.83 -15.27 2.56
CA THR A 162 -15.08 -15.29 3.82
C THR A 162 -13.72 -14.62 3.65
N ILE A 163 -12.96 -14.94 2.60
CA ILE A 163 -11.67 -14.31 2.30
C ILE A 163 -11.85 -12.80 2.07
N GLU A 164 -12.85 -12.40 1.31
CA GLU A 164 -13.16 -10.99 1.05
C GLU A 164 -13.47 -10.22 2.32
N GLY A 165 -14.32 -10.79 3.19
CA GLY A 165 -14.69 -10.19 4.47
C GLY A 165 -13.49 -10.03 5.39
N ILE A 166 -12.69 -11.10 5.55
CA ILE A 166 -11.49 -11.07 6.40
C ILE A 166 -10.44 -10.10 5.85
N ALA A 167 -10.12 -10.17 4.55
CA ALA A 167 -9.12 -9.31 3.93
C ALA A 167 -9.55 -7.83 3.94
N GLY A 168 -10.85 -7.57 3.71
CA GLY A 168 -11.40 -6.22 3.77
C GLY A 168 -11.36 -5.65 5.18
N LEU A 169 -11.83 -6.40 6.18
CA LEU A 169 -11.81 -5.99 7.60
C LEU A 169 -10.37 -5.77 8.08
N PHE A 170 -9.45 -6.69 7.74
CA PHE A 170 -8.05 -6.56 8.06
C PHE A 170 -7.45 -5.26 7.47
N SER A 171 -7.74 -4.97 6.20
CA SER A 171 -7.25 -3.76 5.54
C SER A 171 -7.75 -2.49 6.23
N VAL A 172 -9.05 -2.42 6.55
CA VAL A 172 -9.64 -1.26 7.25
C VAL A 172 -9.02 -1.11 8.63
N MET A 173 -8.92 -2.20 9.41
CA MET A 173 -8.31 -2.20 10.74
C MET A 173 -6.87 -1.69 10.68
N MET A 174 -6.05 -2.19 9.74
CA MET A 174 -4.66 -1.78 9.60
C MET A 174 -4.52 -0.29 9.28
N VAL A 175 -5.33 0.24 8.35
CA VAL A 175 -5.33 1.66 7.99
C VAL A 175 -5.73 2.52 9.19
N VAL A 176 -6.82 2.17 9.89
CA VAL A 176 -7.32 2.93 11.05
C VAL A 176 -6.31 2.88 12.21
N CYS A 177 -5.80 1.70 12.56
CA CYS A 177 -4.82 1.57 13.62
C CYS A 177 -3.52 2.33 13.30
N ARG A 178 -3.08 2.31 12.03
CA ARG A 178 -1.88 3.04 11.61
C ARG A 178 -2.10 4.56 11.65
N LEU A 179 -3.30 5.02 11.29
CA LEU A 179 -3.71 6.42 11.38
C LEU A 179 -3.77 6.90 12.84
N VAL A 180 -4.37 6.10 13.73
CA VAL A 180 -4.55 6.45 15.16
C VAL A 180 -3.26 6.25 15.96
N SER A 181 -2.30 5.42 15.50
CA SER A 181 -1.04 5.18 16.21
C SER A 181 -0.20 6.45 16.44
N GLY A 182 -0.45 7.53 15.67
CA GLY A 182 0.25 8.81 15.81
C GLY A 182 1.71 8.79 15.36
N VAL A 183 2.16 7.73 14.66
CA VAL A 183 3.53 7.64 14.09
C VAL A 183 3.59 8.08 12.63
N HIS A 184 2.45 8.37 12.02
CA HIS A 184 2.31 8.92 10.68
C HIS A 184 1.37 10.12 10.70
N TRP A 185 1.59 11.03 9.77
CA TRP A 185 0.66 12.11 9.50
C TRP A 185 -0.55 11.59 8.72
N ILE A 186 -1.69 12.26 8.86
CA ILE A 186 -2.87 11.92 8.05
C ILE A 186 -2.57 12.03 6.55
N SER A 187 -1.73 12.99 6.15
CA SER A 187 -1.29 13.16 4.76
C SER A 187 -0.56 11.94 4.22
N ASP A 188 0.20 11.22 5.06
CA ASP A 188 0.95 10.01 4.68
C ASP A 188 0.00 8.83 4.38
N ILE A 189 -1.05 8.71 5.19
CA ILE A 189 -2.08 7.67 5.02
C ILE A 189 -2.89 7.94 3.74
N VAL A 190 -3.30 9.19 3.51
CA VAL A 190 -4.01 9.58 2.27
C VAL A 190 -3.14 9.30 1.05
N GLY A 191 -1.86 9.67 1.09
CA GLY A 191 -0.91 9.37 0.01
C GLY A 191 -0.80 7.88 -0.27
N ALA A 192 -0.69 7.04 0.78
CA ALA A 192 -0.66 5.59 0.63
C ALA A 192 -1.96 5.03 0.01
N CYS A 193 -3.13 5.54 0.41
CA CYS A 193 -4.42 5.15 -0.18
C CYS A 193 -4.51 5.50 -1.67
N LEU A 194 -4.09 6.70 -2.06
CA LEU A 194 -4.13 7.15 -3.45
C LEU A 194 -3.19 6.32 -4.34
N LEU A 195 -1.95 6.13 -3.89
CA LEU A 195 -0.94 5.37 -4.62
C LEU A 195 -1.35 3.90 -4.76
N SER A 196 -1.78 3.26 -3.67
CA SER A 196 -2.18 1.84 -3.70
C SER A 196 -3.39 1.61 -4.61
N TYR A 197 -4.39 2.47 -4.57
CA TYR A 197 -5.57 2.36 -5.44
C TYR A 197 -5.21 2.54 -6.91
N SER A 198 -4.32 3.50 -7.22
CA SER A 198 -3.79 3.70 -8.56
C SER A 198 -3.08 2.46 -9.09
N LEU A 199 -2.07 1.98 -8.35
CA LEU A 199 -1.27 0.81 -8.73
C LEU A 199 -2.14 -0.45 -8.90
N TYR A 200 -3.05 -0.71 -7.97
CA TYR A 200 -3.98 -1.85 -8.06
C TYR A 200 -4.91 -1.76 -9.27
N SER A 201 -5.42 -0.56 -9.59
CA SER A 201 -6.29 -0.35 -10.76
C SER A 201 -5.53 -0.61 -12.06
N LEU A 202 -4.26 -0.20 -12.14
CA LEU A 202 -3.40 -0.45 -13.31
C LEU A 202 -3.08 -1.95 -13.44
N TYR A 203 -2.75 -2.63 -12.34
CA TYR A 203 -2.55 -4.08 -12.32
C TYR A 203 -3.78 -4.81 -12.85
N ARG A 204 -4.98 -4.52 -12.32
CA ARG A 204 -6.22 -5.13 -12.81
C ARG A 204 -6.49 -4.86 -14.28
N ALA A 205 -6.22 -3.65 -14.75
CA ALA A 205 -6.39 -3.30 -16.15
C ALA A 205 -5.42 -4.10 -17.05
N ALA A 206 -4.20 -4.35 -16.60
CA ALA A 206 -3.22 -5.14 -17.32
C ALA A 206 -3.66 -6.62 -17.43
N VAL A 207 -4.12 -7.22 -16.33
CA VAL A 207 -4.62 -8.61 -16.35
C VAL A 207 -5.83 -8.74 -17.28
N GLU A 208 -6.84 -7.86 -17.15
CA GLU A 208 -8.02 -7.88 -18.02
C GLU A 208 -7.71 -7.61 -19.50
N TYR A 209 -6.63 -6.92 -19.80
CA TYR A 209 -6.17 -6.74 -21.16
C TYR A 209 -5.57 -8.04 -21.75
N CYS A 210 -4.80 -8.77 -20.93
CA CYS A 210 -4.24 -10.06 -21.33
C CYS A 210 -5.35 -11.10 -21.51
N ASP A 211 -6.31 -11.19 -20.55
CA ASP A 211 -7.46 -12.10 -20.62
C ASP A 211 -8.29 -11.97 -21.93
N LYS A 212 -8.30 -10.78 -22.55
CA LYS A 212 -9.04 -10.54 -23.80
C LYS A 212 -8.28 -10.94 -25.04
N LYS A 213 -6.99 -11.22 -24.93
CA LYS A 213 -6.14 -11.60 -26.05
C LYS A 213 -5.96 -13.12 -26.18
N GLU A 214 -6.27 -13.86 -25.13
CA GLU A 214 -6.40 -15.32 -25.12
C GLU A 214 -7.79 -15.75 -25.61
#